data_9fd723c54d555a5d31144181f2571878
#
_entry.id   9fd723c54d555a5d31144181f2571878
#
_cell.length_a   1.000
_cell.length_b   1.000
_cell.length_c   1.000
_cell.angle_alpha   90.00
_cell.angle_beta   90.00
_cell.angle_gamma   90.00
#
_symmetry.space_group_name_H-M   'P 1'
#
loop_
_entity.id
_entity.type
_entity.pdbx_description
1 polymer ?
#
loop_
_entity_poly.entity_id
_entity_poly.type
_entity_poly.pdbx_seq_one_letter_code
_entity_poly.pdbx_strand_id
1 'polypeptide(L)'
;MTKIGLPYVGRLQVYERGEANILFVLGQLKELQPNADYSHLTLVGHSNGGDISMFCAKRHPELVSKVITLDNLRVPFVLDHKLKILSFRSKDPNFKTDPGVLPTPQQAKADDIDIVNTKFQHTDMSDRGPDAVKETIQATLDHFLSDSASSELAPANTDKLIVTNLGPPPYP
;
A
#
# COMPACT_ATOMS: atom_id res chain seq x y z
N MET A 1 -5.60 -19.01 13.96
CA MET A 1 -6.61 -17.99 13.56
C MET A 1 -6.17 -16.68 14.16
N THR A 2 -5.67 -15.76 13.35
CA THR A 2 -5.33 -14.39 13.78
C THR A 2 -6.64 -13.69 14.14
N LYS A 3 -6.80 -13.25 15.37
CA LYS A 3 -7.99 -12.47 15.76
C LYS A 3 -7.94 -11.16 15.00
N ILE A 4 -8.83 -10.99 14.03
CA ILE A 4 -9.09 -9.69 13.39
C ILE A 4 -9.49 -8.75 14.53
N GLY A 5 -8.79 -7.62 14.66
CA GLY A 5 -9.03 -6.70 15.77
C GLY A 5 -10.46 -6.11 15.74
N LEU A 6 -11.00 -5.80 16.90
CA LEU A 6 -12.30 -5.14 17.04
C LEU A 6 -12.45 -3.88 16.17
N PRO A 7 -11.40 -3.02 16.03
CA PRO A 7 -11.47 -1.86 15.12
C PRO A 7 -11.70 -2.21 13.65
N TYR A 8 -11.15 -3.34 13.17
CA TYR A 8 -11.43 -3.81 11.80
C TYR A 8 -12.91 -4.17 11.64
N VAL A 9 -13.45 -4.97 12.57
CA VAL A 9 -14.86 -5.40 12.52
C VAL A 9 -15.81 -4.19 12.60
N GLY A 10 -15.55 -3.24 13.51
CA GLY A 10 -16.36 -2.02 13.66
C GLY A 10 -16.31 -1.07 12.45
N ARG A 11 -15.35 -1.26 11.53
CA ARG A 11 -15.17 -0.43 10.32
C ARG A 11 -15.53 -1.15 9.02
N LEU A 12 -16.00 -2.38 9.07
CA LEU A 12 -16.29 -3.18 7.88
C LEU A 12 -17.19 -2.44 6.87
N GLN A 13 -18.26 -1.81 7.34
CA GLN A 13 -19.16 -1.01 6.48
C GLN A 13 -18.45 0.16 5.77
N VAL A 14 -17.42 0.75 6.39
CA VAL A 14 -16.61 1.80 5.76
C VAL A 14 -15.76 1.22 4.64
N TYR A 15 -15.19 0.05 4.85
CA TYR A 15 -14.36 -0.62 3.84
C TYR A 15 -15.20 -1.12 2.67
N GLU A 16 -16.37 -1.72 2.94
CA GLU A 16 -17.33 -2.17 1.91
C GLU A 16 -17.84 -0.98 1.06
N ARG A 17 -18.14 0.15 1.69
CA ARG A 17 -18.52 1.36 0.96
C ARG A 17 -17.35 1.92 0.14
N GLY A 18 -16.13 1.89 0.68
CA GLY A 18 -14.92 2.32 -0.03
C GLY A 18 -14.66 1.45 -1.25
N GLU A 19 -14.77 0.14 -1.12
CA GLU A 19 -14.69 -0.83 -2.21
C GLU A 19 -15.76 -0.56 -3.29
N ALA A 20 -17.02 -0.40 -2.88
CA ALA A 20 -18.11 -0.10 -3.81
C ALA A 20 -17.86 1.20 -4.59
N ASN A 21 -17.30 2.23 -3.95
CA ASN A 21 -16.91 3.47 -4.62
C ASN A 21 -15.78 3.23 -5.65
N ILE A 22 -14.77 2.43 -5.31
CA ILE A 22 -13.70 2.07 -6.26
C ILE A 22 -14.30 1.37 -7.49
N LEU A 23 -15.13 0.37 -7.29
CA LEU A 23 -15.76 -0.39 -8.39
C LEU A 23 -16.67 0.48 -9.25
N PHE A 24 -17.44 1.38 -8.63
CA PHE A 24 -18.26 2.36 -9.36
C PHE A 24 -17.41 3.28 -10.23
N VAL A 25 -16.34 3.86 -9.67
CA VAL A 25 -15.42 4.74 -10.42
C VAL A 25 -14.76 4.00 -11.57
N LEU A 26 -14.33 2.75 -11.36
CA LEU A 26 -13.78 1.91 -12.42
C LEU A 26 -14.79 1.66 -13.56
N GLY A 27 -16.05 1.44 -13.22
CA GLY A 27 -17.13 1.31 -14.22
C GLY A 27 -17.23 2.57 -15.08
N GLN A 28 -17.25 3.75 -14.46
CA GLN A 28 -17.31 5.04 -15.18
C GLN A 28 -16.04 5.30 -16.01
N LEU A 29 -14.87 4.98 -15.47
CA LEU A 29 -13.61 5.16 -16.20
C LEU A 29 -13.50 4.27 -17.44
N LYS A 30 -14.03 3.05 -17.42
CA LYS A 30 -14.08 2.18 -18.61
C LYS A 30 -14.89 2.78 -19.77
N GLU A 31 -15.92 3.55 -19.45
CA GLU A 31 -16.70 4.28 -20.46
C GLU A 31 -15.96 5.50 -20.98
N LEU A 32 -15.27 6.24 -20.10
CA LEU A 32 -14.59 7.49 -20.45
C LEU A 32 -13.21 7.25 -21.08
N GLN A 33 -12.51 6.18 -20.71
CA GLN A 33 -11.16 5.85 -21.15
C GLN A 33 -11.07 4.35 -21.54
N PRO A 34 -11.77 3.91 -22.60
CA PRO A 34 -11.91 2.47 -22.94
C PRO A 34 -10.59 1.78 -23.32
N ASN A 35 -9.55 2.56 -23.63
CA ASN A 35 -8.23 2.04 -24.03
C ASN A 35 -7.26 1.89 -22.84
N ALA A 36 -7.65 2.23 -21.59
CA ALA A 36 -6.82 2.02 -20.42
C ALA A 36 -6.87 0.55 -19.96
N ASP A 37 -5.79 0.10 -19.33
CA ASP A 37 -5.76 -1.24 -18.71
C ASP A 37 -6.46 -1.21 -17.35
N TYR A 38 -7.52 -1.97 -17.22
CA TYR A 38 -8.30 -2.12 -15.99
C TYR A 38 -8.12 -3.49 -15.33
N SER A 39 -7.22 -4.31 -15.83
CA SER A 39 -6.90 -5.64 -15.27
C SER A 39 -5.67 -5.64 -14.36
N HIS A 40 -4.91 -4.53 -14.34
CA HIS A 40 -3.67 -4.40 -13.57
C HIS A 40 -3.65 -3.12 -12.73
N LEU A 41 -4.67 -2.94 -11.89
CA LEU A 41 -4.81 -1.72 -11.10
C LEU A 41 -3.73 -1.61 -10.02
N THR A 42 -3.24 -0.40 -9.83
CA THR A 42 -2.47 0.00 -8.66
C THR A 42 -3.35 0.84 -7.75
N LEU A 43 -3.59 0.38 -6.53
CA LEU A 43 -4.31 1.15 -5.53
C LEU A 43 -3.34 1.80 -4.55
N VAL A 44 -3.50 3.10 -4.33
CA VAL A 44 -2.68 3.87 -3.39
C VAL A 44 -3.59 4.48 -2.33
N GLY A 45 -3.24 4.33 -1.05
CA GLY A 45 -4.06 4.90 0.00
C GLY A 45 -3.32 5.23 1.29
N HIS A 46 -3.65 6.40 1.87
CA HIS A 46 -3.18 6.81 3.17
C HIS A 46 -4.17 6.38 4.27
N SER A 47 -3.65 5.89 5.39
CA SER A 47 -4.46 5.56 6.57
C SER A 47 -5.63 4.63 6.23
N ASN A 48 -6.87 5.09 6.47
CA ASN A 48 -8.08 4.36 6.11
C ASN A 48 -8.21 4.07 4.60
N GLY A 49 -7.67 4.93 3.74
CA GLY A 49 -7.59 4.68 2.29
C GLY A 49 -6.67 3.49 1.98
N GLY A 50 -5.57 3.32 2.71
CA GLY A 50 -4.72 2.14 2.61
C GLY A 50 -5.41 0.87 3.10
N ASP A 51 -6.20 0.96 4.17
CA ASP A 51 -7.05 -0.14 4.64
C ASP A 51 -8.09 -0.55 3.57
N ILE A 52 -8.75 0.43 2.94
CA ILE A 52 -9.71 0.19 1.85
C ILE A 52 -9.02 -0.43 0.63
N SER A 53 -7.83 0.05 0.26
CA SER A 53 -7.06 -0.51 -0.85
C SER A 53 -6.70 -1.97 -0.62
N MET A 54 -6.25 -2.31 0.59
CA MET A 54 -5.91 -3.68 0.97
C MET A 54 -7.15 -4.57 1.02
N PHE A 55 -8.28 -4.04 1.53
CA PHE A 55 -9.57 -4.73 1.56
C PHE A 55 -10.08 -5.04 0.13
N CYS A 56 -10.01 -4.06 -0.77
CA CYS A 56 -10.40 -4.20 -2.17
C CYS A 56 -9.51 -5.24 -2.88
N ALA A 57 -8.19 -5.18 -2.74
CA ALA A 57 -7.26 -6.12 -3.35
C ALA A 57 -7.51 -7.57 -2.89
N LYS A 58 -7.86 -7.76 -1.62
CA LYS A 58 -8.21 -9.08 -1.09
C LYS A 58 -9.46 -9.68 -1.74
N ARG A 59 -10.44 -8.85 -2.07
CA ARG A 59 -11.74 -9.29 -2.61
C ARG A 59 -11.76 -9.36 -4.13
N HIS A 60 -10.88 -8.61 -4.79
CA HIS A 60 -10.76 -8.47 -6.24
C HIS A 60 -9.32 -8.71 -6.72
N PRO A 61 -8.74 -9.90 -6.43
CA PRO A 61 -7.37 -10.21 -6.84
C PRO A 61 -7.19 -10.24 -8.36
N GLU A 62 -8.28 -10.38 -9.12
CA GLU A 62 -8.29 -10.33 -10.58
C GLU A 62 -8.16 -8.91 -11.15
N LEU A 63 -8.40 -7.88 -10.34
CA LEU A 63 -8.34 -6.48 -10.77
C LEU A 63 -7.08 -5.77 -10.29
N VAL A 64 -6.61 -6.11 -9.08
CA VAL A 64 -5.57 -5.34 -8.39
C VAL A 64 -4.24 -6.10 -8.44
N SER A 65 -3.26 -5.53 -9.11
CA SER A 65 -1.90 -6.08 -9.19
C SER A 65 -0.92 -5.48 -8.20
N LYS A 66 -1.18 -4.24 -7.74
CA LYS A 66 -0.31 -3.54 -6.79
C LYS A 66 -1.14 -2.79 -5.74
N VAL A 67 -0.64 -2.78 -4.51
CA VAL A 67 -1.17 -1.94 -3.43
C VAL A 67 -0.03 -1.17 -2.79
N ILE A 68 -0.22 0.13 -2.65
CA ILE A 68 0.70 1.01 -1.96
C ILE A 68 -0.03 1.63 -0.77
N THR A 69 0.47 1.39 0.42
CA THR A 69 -0.14 1.94 1.63
C THR A 69 0.78 2.93 2.33
N LEU A 70 0.21 4.07 2.67
CA LEU A 70 0.83 5.07 3.53
C LEU A 70 0.21 4.92 4.92
N ASP A 71 0.80 4.02 5.70
CA ASP A 71 0.46 3.73 7.10
C ASP A 71 -0.98 3.26 7.34
N ASN A 72 -1.43 2.22 6.62
CA ASN A 72 -2.68 1.52 6.94
C ASN A 72 -2.56 0.81 8.30
N LEU A 73 -3.65 0.73 9.06
CA LEU A 73 -3.56 0.36 10.48
C LEU A 73 -4.43 -0.83 10.89
N ARG A 74 -5.45 -1.21 10.10
CA ARG A 74 -6.52 -2.08 10.55
C ARG A 74 -6.75 -3.32 9.70
N VAL A 75 -6.62 -3.20 8.37
CA VAL A 75 -6.83 -4.32 7.46
C VAL A 75 -5.54 -5.11 7.30
N PRO A 76 -5.54 -6.42 7.61
CA PRO A 76 -4.37 -7.28 7.43
C PRO A 76 -3.90 -7.31 5.96
N PHE A 77 -2.60 -7.39 5.79
CA PHE A 77 -1.99 -7.54 4.48
C PHE A 77 -2.47 -8.81 3.78
N VAL A 78 -2.67 -8.71 2.48
CA VAL A 78 -2.88 -9.88 1.62
C VAL A 78 -1.55 -10.58 1.46
N LEU A 79 -1.53 -11.87 1.79
CA LEU A 79 -0.36 -12.73 1.62
C LEU A 79 -0.55 -13.55 0.34
N ASP A 80 -0.20 -12.95 -0.79
CA ASP A 80 -0.25 -13.56 -2.11
C ASP A 80 0.86 -12.95 -2.97
N HIS A 81 1.83 -13.76 -3.38
CA HIS A 81 3.00 -13.32 -4.18
C HIS A 81 2.65 -12.69 -5.53
N LYS A 82 1.40 -12.85 -6.01
CA LYS A 82 0.92 -12.18 -7.24
C LYS A 82 0.60 -10.70 -7.02
N LEU A 83 0.31 -10.32 -5.77
CA LEU A 83 0.02 -8.94 -5.41
C LEU A 83 1.30 -8.27 -4.91
N LYS A 84 1.80 -7.28 -5.65
CA LYS A 84 2.94 -6.47 -5.21
C LYS A 84 2.48 -5.44 -4.18
N ILE A 85 3.14 -5.40 -3.03
CA ILE A 85 2.78 -4.48 -1.96
C ILE A 85 3.99 -3.64 -1.54
N LEU A 86 3.80 -2.32 -1.51
CA LEU A 86 4.71 -1.37 -0.88
C LEU A 86 3.97 -0.69 0.29
N SER A 87 4.56 -0.69 1.47
CA SER A 87 3.94 -0.07 2.64
C SER A 87 4.91 0.82 3.39
N PHE A 88 4.58 2.09 3.50
CA PHE A 88 5.27 3.02 4.39
C PHE A 88 4.68 2.92 5.79
N ARG A 89 5.56 2.91 6.82
CA ARG A 89 5.16 2.83 8.22
C ARG A 89 5.60 4.07 8.95
N SER A 90 4.67 4.74 9.63
CA SER A 90 4.97 5.89 10.47
C SER A 90 5.66 5.48 11.78
N LYS A 91 6.31 6.43 12.42
CA LYS A 91 6.80 6.31 13.80
C LYS A 91 5.90 7.07 14.79
N ASP A 92 4.66 7.33 14.41
CA ASP A 92 3.72 8.10 15.21
C ASP A 92 3.16 7.24 16.37
N PRO A 93 3.41 7.62 17.65
CA PRO A 93 2.93 6.83 18.79
C PRO A 93 1.41 6.87 18.97
N ASN A 94 0.72 7.84 18.34
CA ASN A 94 -0.73 8.00 18.42
C ASN A 94 -1.48 7.11 17.41
N PHE A 95 -0.78 6.64 16.36
CA PHE A 95 -1.36 5.82 15.30
C PHE A 95 -0.74 4.42 15.32
N LYS A 96 -1.27 3.57 16.19
CA LYS A 96 -0.76 2.19 16.32
C LYS A 96 -1.48 1.24 15.37
N THR A 97 -0.67 0.45 14.70
CA THR A 97 -1.17 -0.67 13.89
C THR A 97 -1.77 -1.76 14.78
N ASP A 98 -2.92 -2.29 14.41
CA ASP A 98 -3.55 -3.39 15.14
C ASP A 98 -2.67 -4.66 15.05
N PRO A 99 -2.69 -5.49 16.09
CA PRO A 99 -2.01 -6.79 16.06
C PRO A 99 -2.46 -7.65 14.89
N GLY A 100 -1.50 -8.24 14.16
CA GLY A 100 -1.77 -9.12 13.02
C GLY A 100 -2.09 -8.41 11.70
N VAL A 101 -2.00 -7.10 11.64
CA VAL A 101 -2.11 -6.34 10.38
C VAL A 101 -0.86 -6.49 9.55
N LEU A 102 0.31 -6.27 10.14
CA LEU A 102 1.58 -6.42 9.44
C LEU A 102 1.97 -7.90 9.32
N PRO A 103 2.53 -8.30 8.18
CA PRO A 103 3.12 -9.61 8.02
C PRO A 103 4.38 -9.78 8.90
N THR A 104 4.72 -11.00 9.24
CA THR A 104 6.05 -11.30 9.79
C THR A 104 7.12 -11.06 8.72
N PRO A 105 8.41 -10.87 9.12
CA PRO A 105 9.49 -10.72 8.13
C PRO A 105 9.58 -11.89 7.14
N GLN A 106 9.29 -13.10 7.59
CA GLN A 106 9.28 -14.31 6.75
C GLN A 106 8.15 -14.25 5.71
N GLN A 107 6.94 -13.85 6.13
CA GLN A 107 5.80 -13.67 5.22
C GLN A 107 6.05 -12.54 4.22
N ALA A 108 6.55 -11.39 4.69
CA ALA A 108 6.87 -10.28 3.80
C ALA A 108 7.86 -10.69 2.70
N LYS A 109 8.89 -11.47 3.07
CA LYS A 109 9.86 -11.98 2.10
C LYS A 109 9.26 -13.03 1.15
N ALA A 110 8.39 -13.91 1.65
CA ALA A 110 7.76 -14.96 0.83
C ALA A 110 6.80 -14.40 -0.21
N ASP A 111 6.09 -13.32 0.14
CA ASP A 111 5.05 -12.71 -0.69
C ASP A 111 5.53 -11.41 -1.37
N ASP A 112 6.84 -11.13 -1.37
CA ASP A 112 7.46 -9.96 -2.03
C ASP A 112 6.84 -8.62 -1.60
N ILE A 113 6.65 -8.45 -0.27
CA ILE A 113 6.06 -7.27 0.34
C ILE A 113 7.17 -6.35 0.84
N ASP A 114 7.23 -5.14 0.30
CA ASP A 114 8.17 -4.11 0.71
C ASP A 114 7.62 -3.26 1.85
N ILE A 115 8.29 -3.27 3.00
CA ILE A 115 7.92 -2.47 4.16
C ILE A 115 9.00 -1.43 4.43
N VAL A 116 8.66 -0.16 4.25
CA VAL A 116 9.53 0.99 4.47
C VAL A 116 9.20 1.61 5.83
N ASN A 117 10.06 1.35 6.83
CA ASN A 117 9.93 1.99 8.13
C ASN A 117 10.50 3.40 8.07
N THR A 118 9.67 4.40 8.35
CA THR A 118 10.05 5.82 8.30
C THR A 118 10.16 6.43 9.69
N LYS A 119 10.66 7.67 9.74
CA LYS A 119 10.58 8.52 10.93
C LYS A 119 9.45 9.54 10.86
N PHE A 120 8.60 9.45 9.83
CA PHE A 120 7.50 10.38 9.60
C PHE A 120 6.38 10.17 10.60
N GLN A 121 5.63 11.23 10.88
CA GLN A 121 4.36 11.11 11.57
C GLN A 121 3.29 10.56 10.61
N HIS A 122 2.24 9.98 11.15
CA HIS A 122 1.14 9.44 10.36
C HIS A 122 0.56 10.47 9.39
N THR A 123 0.29 11.68 9.90
CA THR A 123 -0.29 12.79 9.14
C THR A 123 0.65 13.40 8.12
N ASP A 124 1.98 13.28 8.30
CA ASP A 124 2.97 13.79 7.36
C ASP A 124 2.94 13.06 6.01
N MET A 125 2.43 11.84 5.99
CA MET A 125 2.28 11.03 4.77
C MET A 125 1.04 11.40 3.95
N SER A 126 0.27 12.39 4.37
CA SER A 126 -0.90 12.90 3.63
C SER A 126 -0.49 14.05 2.68
N ASP A 127 -1.46 14.51 1.89
CA ASP A 127 -1.34 15.71 1.05
C ASP A 127 -1.01 16.99 1.82
N ARG A 128 -1.28 17.00 3.13
CA ARG A 128 -0.99 18.11 4.06
C ARG A 128 0.40 18.02 4.69
N GLY A 129 1.14 16.95 4.42
CA GLY A 129 2.48 16.77 4.96
C GLY A 129 3.53 17.69 4.32
N PRO A 130 4.72 17.78 4.94
CA PRO A 130 5.84 18.56 4.40
C PRO A 130 6.27 18.07 3.01
N ASP A 131 6.69 19.00 2.14
CA ASP A 131 7.09 18.67 0.78
C ASP A 131 8.26 17.68 0.73
N ALA A 132 9.23 17.80 1.61
CA ALA A 132 10.34 16.86 1.72
C ALA A 132 9.91 15.41 2.03
N VAL A 133 8.82 15.23 2.78
CA VAL A 133 8.22 13.90 3.02
C VAL A 133 7.57 13.39 1.75
N LYS A 134 6.82 14.24 1.05
CA LYS A 134 6.18 13.91 -0.23
C LYS A 134 7.21 13.52 -1.28
N GLU A 135 8.30 14.29 -1.43
CA GLU A 135 9.41 13.99 -2.35
C GLU A 135 10.06 12.63 -2.05
N THR A 136 10.28 12.33 -0.77
CA THR A 136 10.84 11.03 -0.36
C THR A 136 9.89 9.88 -0.68
N ILE A 137 8.60 10.04 -0.42
CA ILE A 137 7.57 9.04 -0.77
C ILE A 137 7.52 8.87 -2.29
N GLN A 138 7.47 9.98 -3.05
CA GLN A 138 7.40 9.95 -4.50
C GLN A 138 8.59 9.22 -5.13
N ALA A 139 9.82 9.50 -4.70
CA ALA A 139 11.00 8.83 -5.20
C ALA A 139 10.96 7.31 -4.97
N THR A 140 10.44 6.87 -3.81
CA THR A 140 10.27 5.44 -3.52
C THR A 140 9.16 4.80 -4.36
N LEU A 141 8.07 5.55 -4.60
CA LEU A 141 6.97 5.12 -5.49
C LEU A 141 7.47 4.93 -6.92
N ASP A 142 8.22 5.92 -7.45
CA ASP A 142 8.75 5.89 -8.82
C ASP A 142 9.64 4.67 -9.02
N HIS A 143 10.49 4.35 -8.04
CA HIS A 143 11.32 3.15 -8.07
C HIS A 143 10.48 1.86 -8.07
N PHE A 144 9.54 1.73 -7.12
CA PHE A 144 8.66 0.56 -7.01
C PHE A 144 7.81 0.33 -8.28
N LEU A 145 7.34 1.40 -8.90
CA LEU A 145 6.54 1.31 -10.12
C LEU A 145 7.42 0.99 -11.35
N SER A 146 8.65 1.50 -11.41
CA SER A 146 9.61 1.25 -12.51
C SER A 146 10.16 -0.16 -12.51
N ASP A 147 10.51 -0.71 -11.34
CA ASP A 147 11.02 -2.08 -11.22
C ASP A 147 10.02 -3.14 -11.71
N SER A 148 8.75 -2.84 -11.57
CA SER A 148 7.68 -3.71 -12.06
C SER A 148 7.56 -3.71 -13.59
N ALA A 149 7.96 -2.63 -14.27
CA ALA A 149 8.01 -2.56 -15.73
C ALA A 149 9.20 -3.34 -16.31
N SER A 150 10.30 -3.47 -15.52
CA SER A 150 11.52 -4.17 -15.93
C SER A 150 11.42 -5.69 -15.75
N SER A 151 10.60 -6.18 -14.82
CA SER A 151 10.46 -7.61 -14.53
C SER A 151 9.68 -8.39 -15.59
N GLU A 152 8.93 -7.71 -16.46
CA GLU A 152 8.31 -8.32 -17.63
C GLU A 152 9.30 -8.52 -18.80
N LEU A 153 10.51 -7.96 -18.74
CA LEU A 153 11.48 -7.94 -19.84
C LEU A 153 12.88 -8.47 -19.53
N ALA A 154 13.21 -8.96 -18.34
CA ALA A 154 14.55 -9.45 -18.04
C ALA A 154 14.61 -10.65 -17.09
N PRO A 155 15.53 -11.63 -17.30
CA PRO A 155 15.73 -12.73 -16.38
C PRO A 155 16.41 -12.26 -15.09
N ALA A 156 16.02 -12.90 -14.00
CA ALA A 156 16.42 -12.62 -12.63
C ALA A 156 17.94 -12.41 -12.43
N ASN A 157 18.31 -11.23 -11.94
CA ASN A 157 19.52 -11.09 -11.15
C ASN A 157 19.27 -10.02 -10.08
N THR A 158 19.26 -10.44 -8.82
CA THR A 158 18.79 -9.68 -7.69
C THR A 158 19.95 -9.23 -6.82
N ASP A 159 20.14 -7.93 -6.72
CA ASP A 159 20.62 -7.30 -5.48
C ASP A 159 19.54 -6.30 -5.03
N LYS A 160 18.63 -6.77 -4.18
CA LYS A 160 17.59 -5.93 -3.58
C LYS A 160 18.22 -5.00 -2.55
N LEU A 161 18.26 -3.72 -2.87
CA LEU A 161 18.54 -2.68 -1.89
C LEU A 161 17.34 -2.60 -0.92
N ILE A 162 17.49 -3.19 0.26
CA ILE A 162 16.56 -2.97 1.36
C ILE A 162 16.85 -1.57 1.90
N VAL A 163 16.07 -0.58 1.50
CA VAL A 163 16.16 0.76 2.06
C VAL A 163 15.57 0.75 3.48
N THR A 164 16.37 0.34 4.43
CA THR A 164 16.05 0.45 5.85
C THR A 164 16.46 1.84 6.34
N ASN A 165 15.50 2.62 6.83
CA ASN A 165 15.66 3.93 7.48
C ASN A 165 15.72 5.18 6.59
N LEU A 166 14.61 5.52 5.96
CA LEU A 166 14.37 6.88 5.49
C LEU A 166 14.00 7.78 6.69
N GLY A 167 14.92 8.64 7.12
CA GLY A 167 14.67 9.70 8.10
C GLY A 167 14.21 10.97 7.38
N PRO A 168 13.53 11.90 8.09
CA PRO A 168 13.24 13.21 7.53
C PRO A 168 14.56 13.89 7.18
N PRO A 169 14.60 14.68 6.08
CA PRO A 169 15.76 15.53 5.79
C PRO A 169 16.00 16.50 6.95
N PRO A 170 17.26 16.92 7.17
CA PRO A 170 17.53 17.94 8.19
C PRO A 170 16.77 19.22 7.81
N TYR A 171 15.95 19.68 8.73
CA TYR A 171 15.31 20.99 8.61
C TYR A 171 16.40 22.08 8.59
N PRO A 172 16.21 23.15 7.77
CA PRO A 172 17.09 24.31 7.83
C PRO A 172 16.97 25.06 9.15
#